data_49a74fff02c9871b4a540699d5e871ed
#
_entry.id   49a74fff02c9871b4a540699d5e871ed
#
_cell.length_a   1.000
_cell.length_b   1.000
_cell.length_c   1.000
_cell.angle_alpha   90.00
_cell.angle_beta   90.00
_cell.angle_gamma   90.00
#
_symmetry.space_group_name_H-M   'P 1'
#
loop_
_entity.id
_entity.type
_entity.pdbx_description
1 polymer ?
#
loop_
_entity_poly.entity_id
_entity_poly.type
_entity_poly.pdbx_seq_one_letter_code
_entity_poly.pdbx_strand_id
1 'polypeptide(L)'
;MAAVDLRAVSKTYDGRQFAVRAVSLSVPDGELAVFVGPSGCGKSTLLRMIAGLETISQGDIAIGDMRVNDLPARERDIAMVFQDYALYPHKSVMENMAFGLRLRRTPEAEIRRRVGDAADLLQIGPLLDRKPAALSGGQRQRVAIGRAIVRQPKVFLFDEPLSNLDAQLRTDMRAEIKRLHQRLGTTIIYVTHDQVEAMTLASRIAVLHAGQLQQYDTPARLYRQPGNLFVAGFMGSPPMNRLAATLTPQSVEWGGGAFCLRPAGWTAPWPEQVPLVLGVRPEHVMVGPAPADALTGQATVALVEPLGAETLVTLQVGRQTLVCRASSDMTVTTGDTLTFSVHPRHLHAFHPDSGAIW
;
A
#
# COMPACT_ATOMS: atom_id res chain seq x y z
N MET A 1 -17.94 15.61 -5.81
CA MET A 1 -16.74 14.78 -5.64
C MET A 1 -15.79 15.15 -6.77
N ALA A 2 -14.53 14.81 -6.72
CA ALA A 2 -13.59 15.27 -7.75
C ALA A 2 -12.44 14.26 -7.93
N ALA A 3 -12.00 14.07 -9.17
CA ALA A 3 -10.75 13.39 -9.47
C ALA A 3 -9.54 14.22 -8.99
N VAL A 4 -8.40 13.56 -8.78
CA VAL A 4 -7.13 14.23 -8.47
C VAL A 4 -6.08 13.80 -9.48
N ASP A 5 -5.57 14.78 -10.26
CA ASP A 5 -4.57 14.56 -11.29
C ASP A 5 -3.23 15.14 -10.88
N LEU A 6 -2.19 14.34 -10.97
CA LEU A 6 -0.79 14.74 -10.82
C LEU A 6 -0.10 14.60 -12.18
N ARG A 7 0.56 15.65 -12.65
CA ARG A 7 1.25 15.67 -13.94
C ARG A 7 2.70 16.10 -13.73
N ALA A 8 3.62 15.14 -13.82
CA ALA A 8 5.06 15.31 -13.65
C ALA A 8 5.43 16.11 -12.38
N VAL A 9 4.69 15.88 -11.28
CA VAL A 9 4.88 16.61 -10.03
C VAL A 9 6.22 16.29 -9.41
N SER A 10 6.99 17.33 -9.09
CA SER A 10 8.31 17.21 -8.48
C SER A 10 8.45 18.15 -7.30
N LYS A 11 9.24 17.72 -6.30
CA LYS A 11 9.64 18.54 -5.15
C LYS A 11 11.11 18.36 -4.85
N THR A 12 11.81 19.48 -4.77
CA THR A 12 13.15 19.58 -4.20
C THR A 12 13.19 20.68 -3.15
N TYR A 13 13.99 20.52 -2.10
CA TYR A 13 14.18 21.52 -1.04
C TYR A 13 15.48 22.29 -1.20
N ASP A 14 16.47 21.68 -1.83
CA ASP A 14 17.82 22.24 -2.00
C ASP A 14 18.24 22.43 -3.47
N GLY A 15 17.33 22.14 -4.41
CA GLY A 15 17.60 22.17 -5.84
C GLY A 15 18.45 21.02 -6.37
N ARG A 16 18.92 20.11 -5.49
CA ARG A 16 19.82 18.99 -5.85
C ARG A 16 19.16 17.64 -5.69
N GLN A 17 18.50 17.43 -4.55
CA GLN A 17 17.84 16.16 -4.27
C GLN A 17 16.32 16.30 -4.40
N PHE A 18 15.69 15.34 -5.07
CA PHE A 18 14.25 15.29 -5.22
C PHE A 18 13.63 14.42 -4.14
N ALA A 19 12.78 15.01 -3.30
CA ALA A 19 11.90 14.29 -2.40
C ALA A 19 10.76 13.59 -3.16
N VAL A 20 10.31 14.21 -4.28
CA VAL A 20 9.36 13.66 -5.25
C VAL A 20 9.84 14.05 -6.64
N ARG A 21 9.87 13.10 -7.60
CA ARG A 21 10.44 13.30 -8.93
C ARG A 21 9.48 12.84 -10.01
N ALA A 22 8.95 13.82 -10.77
CA ALA A 22 8.13 13.64 -11.96
C ALA A 22 6.98 12.61 -11.79
N VAL A 23 6.31 12.63 -10.62
CA VAL A 23 5.19 11.71 -10.35
C VAL A 23 3.98 12.14 -11.17
N SER A 24 3.46 11.20 -11.97
CA SER A 24 2.22 11.35 -12.74
C SER A 24 1.28 10.21 -12.40
N LEU A 25 0.08 10.54 -11.95
CA LEU A 25 -1.02 9.59 -11.72
C LEU A 25 -2.35 10.33 -11.69
N SER A 26 -3.43 9.60 -11.94
CA SER A 26 -4.80 10.11 -11.82
C SER A 26 -5.57 9.24 -10.85
N VAL A 27 -6.17 9.87 -9.84
CA VAL A 27 -7.13 9.24 -8.93
C VAL A 27 -8.52 9.59 -9.41
N PRO A 28 -9.27 8.65 -9.98
CA PRO A 28 -10.63 8.88 -10.45
C PRO A 28 -11.56 9.37 -9.33
N ASP A 29 -12.62 10.06 -9.71
CA ASP A 29 -13.67 10.48 -8.77
C ASP A 29 -14.27 9.27 -8.05
N GLY A 30 -14.42 9.38 -6.73
CA GLY A 30 -14.98 8.34 -5.87
C GLY A 30 -14.05 7.16 -5.58
N GLU A 31 -12.81 7.13 -6.07
CA GLU A 31 -11.85 6.07 -5.74
C GLU A 31 -11.07 6.34 -4.44
N LEU A 32 -10.68 5.24 -3.78
CA LEU A 32 -9.74 5.24 -2.66
C LEU A 32 -8.36 4.82 -3.18
N ALA A 33 -7.47 5.80 -3.38
CA ALA A 33 -6.09 5.57 -3.76
C ALA A 33 -5.19 5.52 -2.52
N VAL A 34 -4.35 4.49 -2.41
CA VAL A 34 -3.39 4.36 -1.32
C VAL A 34 -1.97 4.59 -1.85
N PHE A 35 -1.23 5.51 -1.21
CA PHE A 35 0.19 5.72 -1.48
C PHE A 35 1.01 4.94 -0.46
N VAL A 36 1.81 4.01 -0.93
CA VAL A 36 2.61 3.11 -0.09
C VAL A 36 4.07 3.10 -0.53
N GLY A 37 4.97 2.78 0.38
CA GLY A 37 6.41 2.71 0.13
C GLY A 37 7.23 2.84 1.41
N PRO A 38 8.54 2.63 1.37
CA PRO A 38 9.43 2.76 2.52
C PRO A 38 9.39 4.16 3.15
N SER A 39 9.87 4.28 4.38
CA SER A 39 10.03 5.58 5.03
C SER A 39 10.93 6.50 4.20
N GLY A 40 10.55 7.77 4.11
CA GLY A 40 11.31 8.76 3.35
C GLY A 40 11.15 8.72 1.82
N CYS A 41 10.31 7.85 1.25
CA CYS A 41 10.13 7.75 -0.21
C CYS A 41 9.26 8.86 -0.83
N GLY A 42 8.79 9.85 -0.05
CA GLY A 42 8.07 11.02 -0.56
C GLY A 42 6.53 11.00 -0.43
N LYS A 43 5.91 9.97 0.18
CA LYS A 43 4.44 9.83 0.32
C LYS A 43 3.77 11.05 0.99
N SER A 44 4.18 11.36 2.21
CA SER A 44 3.61 12.49 2.97
C SER A 44 3.94 13.83 2.32
N THR A 45 5.10 13.96 1.66
CA THR A 45 5.43 15.16 0.87
C THR A 45 4.42 15.32 -0.28
N LEU A 46 4.15 14.24 -1.03
CA LEU A 46 3.18 14.25 -2.12
C LEU A 46 1.77 14.59 -1.62
N LEU A 47 1.36 13.98 -0.50
CA LEU A 47 0.07 14.27 0.13
C LEU A 47 -0.03 15.74 0.56
N ARG A 48 1.01 16.29 1.18
CA ARG A 48 1.05 17.70 1.61
C ARG A 48 1.04 18.68 0.43
N MET A 49 1.66 18.31 -0.69
CA MET A 49 1.57 19.10 -1.93
C MET A 49 0.14 19.12 -2.48
N ILE A 50 -0.57 17.99 -2.46
CA ILE A 50 -1.99 17.93 -2.84
C ILE A 50 -2.83 18.77 -1.87
N ALA A 51 -2.51 18.72 -0.57
CA ALA A 51 -3.19 19.51 0.46
C ALA A 51 -2.93 21.02 0.37
N GLY A 52 -1.91 21.48 -0.35
CA GLY A 52 -1.48 22.87 -0.37
C GLY A 52 -0.78 23.30 0.92
N LEU A 53 -0.27 22.34 1.68
CA LEU A 53 0.58 22.54 2.86
C LEU A 53 2.07 22.60 2.48
N GLU A 54 2.39 22.17 1.27
CA GLU A 54 3.72 22.21 0.68
C GLU A 54 3.60 22.65 -0.79
N THR A 55 4.56 23.44 -1.27
CA THR A 55 4.62 23.89 -2.66
C THR A 55 5.26 22.84 -3.54
N ILE A 56 4.83 22.73 -4.78
CA ILE A 56 5.52 21.93 -5.79
C ILE A 56 6.70 22.72 -6.38
N SER A 57 7.72 22.03 -6.86
CA SER A 57 8.84 22.66 -7.59
C SER A 57 8.59 22.66 -9.11
N GLN A 58 7.93 21.61 -9.62
CA GLN A 58 7.59 21.44 -11.05
C GLN A 58 6.32 20.62 -11.20
N GLY A 59 5.68 20.72 -12.36
CA GLY A 59 4.50 19.96 -12.72
C GLY A 59 3.19 20.64 -12.33
N ASP A 60 2.10 19.90 -12.37
CA ASP A 60 0.75 20.39 -12.07
C ASP A 60 -0.04 19.44 -11.20
N ILE A 61 -0.85 20.01 -10.30
CA ILE A 61 -1.86 19.30 -9.51
C ILE A 61 -3.22 19.90 -9.86
N ALA A 62 -4.18 19.03 -10.21
CA ALA A 62 -5.58 19.43 -10.42
C ALA A 62 -6.51 18.65 -9.49
N ILE A 63 -7.58 19.30 -9.02
CA ILE A 63 -8.68 18.71 -8.25
C ILE A 63 -9.97 19.01 -9.02
N GLY A 64 -10.57 17.99 -9.62
CA GLY A 64 -11.57 18.16 -10.66
C GLY A 64 -10.98 18.95 -11.83
N ASP A 65 -11.71 19.96 -12.34
CA ASP A 65 -11.27 20.78 -13.46
C ASP A 65 -10.33 21.93 -13.06
N MET A 66 -9.97 22.03 -11.77
CA MET A 66 -9.25 23.18 -11.24
C MET A 66 -7.78 22.85 -10.95
N ARG A 67 -6.86 23.55 -11.60
CA ARG A 67 -5.45 23.55 -11.24
C ARG A 67 -5.26 24.24 -9.88
N VAL A 68 -4.61 23.56 -8.92
CA VAL A 68 -4.55 24.03 -7.53
C VAL A 68 -3.14 24.41 -7.06
N ASN A 69 -2.14 24.46 -7.94
CA ASN A 69 -0.75 24.75 -7.57
C ASN A 69 -0.62 26.01 -6.69
N ASP A 70 -1.29 27.08 -7.08
CA ASP A 70 -1.17 28.42 -6.49
C ASP A 70 -2.25 28.69 -5.42
N LEU A 71 -3.15 27.72 -5.19
CA LEU A 71 -4.22 27.86 -4.22
C LEU A 71 -3.78 27.43 -2.81
N PRO A 72 -4.03 28.22 -1.78
CA PRO A 72 -3.80 27.81 -0.40
C PRO A 72 -4.75 26.67 0.00
N ALA A 73 -4.37 25.88 1.00
CA ALA A 73 -5.11 24.69 1.46
C ALA A 73 -6.61 24.95 1.74
N ARG A 74 -6.95 26.15 2.26
CA ARG A 74 -8.35 26.53 2.58
C ARG A 74 -9.26 26.64 1.34
N GLU A 75 -8.69 26.84 0.15
CA GLU A 75 -9.41 27.07 -1.11
C GLU A 75 -9.47 25.81 -1.99
N ARG A 76 -8.78 24.73 -1.62
CA ARG A 76 -8.71 23.46 -2.40
C ARG A 76 -9.91 22.55 -2.18
N ASP A 77 -10.84 22.91 -1.31
CA ASP A 77 -12.01 22.09 -0.92
C ASP A 77 -11.68 20.64 -0.54
N ILE A 78 -10.65 20.49 0.27
CA ILE A 78 -10.18 19.22 0.81
C ILE A 78 -10.34 19.15 2.33
N ALA A 79 -10.32 17.95 2.89
CA ALA A 79 -10.15 17.74 4.33
C ALA A 79 -9.02 16.76 4.58
N MET A 80 -8.18 17.03 5.58
CA MET A 80 -7.03 16.20 5.94
C MET A 80 -7.18 15.64 7.35
N VAL A 81 -6.89 14.36 7.50
CA VAL A 81 -6.74 13.64 8.76
C VAL A 81 -5.25 13.37 8.96
N PHE A 82 -4.70 13.90 10.05
CA PHE A 82 -3.28 13.81 10.38
C PHE A 82 -2.98 12.58 11.23
N GLN A 83 -1.75 12.13 11.23
CA GLN A 83 -1.24 11.00 11.98
C GLN A 83 -1.44 11.14 13.51
N ASP A 84 -1.31 12.36 14.05
CA ASP A 84 -1.50 12.69 15.46
C ASP A 84 -2.93 13.13 15.81
N TYR A 85 -3.88 12.91 14.85
CA TYR A 85 -5.27 13.33 14.92
C TYR A 85 -5.48 14.85 14.96
N ALA A 86 -4.53 15.63 15.44
CA ALA A 86 -4.53 17.11 15.57
C ALA A 86 -5.82 17.67 16.20
N LEU A 87 -6.34 17.00 17.24
CA LEU A 87 -7.53 17.45 17.97
C LEU A 87 -7.18 18.60 18.91
N TYR A 88 -8.07 19.58 19.02
CA TYR A 88 -7.96 20.67 19.98
C TYR A 88 -8.22 20.15 21.40
N PRO A 89 -7.22 20.07 22.29
CA PRO A 89 -7.34 19.37 23.57
C PRO A 89 -8.30 20.03 24.55
N HIS A 90 -8.47 21.35 24.44
CA HIS A 90 -9.36 22.16 25.30
C HIS A 90 -10.82 22.14 24.87
N LYS A 91 -11.12 21.68 23.64
CA LYS A 91 -12.47 21.62 23.05
C LYS A 91 -13.10 20.25 23.26
N SER A 92 -14.45 20.21 23.39
CA SER A 92 -15.17 18.95 23.37
C SER A 92 -15.16 18.30 21.96
N VAL A 93 -15.62 17.05 21.84
CA VAL A 93 -15.79 16.37 20.55
C VAL A 93 -16.70 17.18 19.62
N MET A 94 -17.85 17.61 20.11
CA MET A 94 -18.78 18.48 19.37
C MET A 94 -18.08 19.74 18.86
N GLU A 95 -17.34 20.43 19.72
CA GLU A 95 -16.62 21.66 19.34
C GLU A 95 -15.48 21.41 18.37
N ASN A 96 -14.75 20.26 18.47
CA ASN A 96 -13.74 19.86 17.51
C ASN A 96 -14.34 19.66 16.14
N MET A 97 -15.45 18.93 16.03
CA MET A 97 -16.14 18.69 14.77
C MET A 97 -16.74 19.98 14.18
N ALA A 98 -17.35 20.82 15.01
CA ALA A 98 -17.99 22.06 14.58
C ALA A 98 -17.00 23.17 14.17
N PHE A 99 -15.75 23.10 14.59
CA PHE A 99 -14.79 24.21 14.49
C PHE A 99 -14.65 24.76 13.06
N GLY A 100 -14.43 23.88 12.07
CA GLY A 100 -14.26 24.28 10.67
C GLY A 100 -15.53 24.90 10.06
N LEU A 101 -16.71 24.46 10.49
CA LEU A 101 -18.00 25.00 10.04
C LEU A 101 -18.25 26.41 10.64
N ARG A 102 -17.90 26.60 11.91
CA ARG A 102 -18.00 27.92 12.55
C ARG A 102 -17.08 28.96 11.91
N LEU A 103 -15.85 28.56 11.53
CA LEU A 103 -14.96 29.45 10.76
C LEU A 103 -15.53 29.86 9.41
N ARG A 104 -16.34 29.00 8.79
CA ARG A 104 -17.07 29.29 7.54
C ARG A 104 -18.39 30.02 7.77
N ARG A 105 -18.69 30.42 9.01
CA ARG A 105 -19.94 31.11 9.40
C ARG A 105 -21.21 30.32 9.06
N THR A 106 -21.12 28.96 9.10
CA THR A 106 -22.31 28.09 8.91
C THR A 106 -23.32 28.32 10.04
N PRO A 107 -24.63 28.37 9.77
CA PRO A 107 -25.65 28.53 10.81
C PRO A 107 -25.60 27.39 11.85
N GLU A 108 -25.81 27.70 13.12
CA GLU A 108 -25.67 26.75 14.24
C GLU A 108 -26.60 25.54 14.14
N ALA A 109 -27.81 25.73 13.59
CA ALA A 109 -28.73 24.63 13.32
C ALA A 109 -28.18 23.63 12.32
N GLU A 110 -27.51 24.10 11.25
CA GLU A 110 -26.88 23.26 10.24
C GLU A 110 -25.63 22.60 10.79
N ILE A 111 -24.86 23.29 11.66
CA ILE A 111 -23.72 22.69 12.36
C ILE A 111 -24.16 21.50 13.20
N ARG A 112 -25.23 21.70 14.03
CA ARG A 112 -25.76 20.62 14.88
C ARG A 112 -26.24 19.43 14.05
N ARG A 113 -26.94 19.69 12.94
CA ARG A 113 -27.39 18.64 12.04
C ARG A 113 -26.19 17.83 11.46
N ARG A 114 -25.22 18.52 10.84
CA ARG A 114 -24.06 17.85 10.23
C ARG A 114 -23.20 17.10 11.23
N VAL A 115 -23.00 17.68 12.43
CA VAL A 115 -22.24 17.00 13.49
C VAL A 115 -23.02 15.79 14.00
N GLY A 116 -24.36 15.89 14.17
CA GLY A 116 -25.21 14.76 14.53
C GLY A 116 -25.11 13.64 13.50
N ASP A 117 -25.34 13.94 12.21
CA ASP A 117 -25.24 12.96 11.11
C ASP A 117 -23.86 12.24 11.09
N ALA A 118 -22.78 12.99 11.27
CA ALA A 118 -21.42 12.43 11.31
C ALA A 118 -21.14 11.63 12.59
N ALA A 119 -21.70 12.06 13.74
CA ALA A 119 -21.57 11.35 15.00
C ALA A 119 -22.29 10.00 14.99
N ASP A 120 -23.48 9.96 14.37
CA ASP A 120 -24.26 8.72 14.16
C ASP A 120 -23.51 7.76 13.21
N LEU A 121 -23.01 8.29 12.10
CA LEU A 121 -22.23 7.52 11.11
C LEU A 121 -21.01 6.84 11.74
N LEU A 122 -20.34 7.53 12.67
CA LEU A 122 -19.10 7.09 13.33
C LEU A 122 -19.35 6.46 14.71
N GLN A 123 -20.60 6.36 15.16
CA GLN A 123 -20.99 5.83 16.46
C GLN A 123 -20.31 6.54 17.64
N ILE A 124 -20.17 7.85 17.58
CA ILE A 124 -19.55 8.71 18.62
C ILE A 124 -20.52 9.66 19.28
N GLY A 125 -21.83 9.52 19.06
CA GLY A 125 -22.88 10.37 19.67
C GLY A 125 -22.72 10.52 21.18
N PRO A 126 -22.56 9.43 21.98
CA PRO A 126 -22.36 9.50 23.43
C PRO A 126 -21.07 10.18 23.89
N LEU A 127 -20.17 10.53 22.95
CA LEU A 127 -18.87 11.13 23.25
C LEU A 127 -18.83 12.64 22.99
N LEU A 128 -19.88 13.23 22.43
CA LEU A 128 -19.90 14.62 21.92
C LEU A 128 -19.49 15.65 22.96
N ASP A 129 -19.81 15.45 24.23
CA ASP A 129 -19.48 16.37 25.32
C ASP A 129 -18.11 16.10 25.97
N ARG A 130 -17.45 14.98 25.61
CA ARG A 130 -16.15 14.63 26.17
C ARG A 130 -15.03 15.44 25.51
N LYS A 131 -13.91 15.59 26.24
CA LYS A 131 -12.66 16.15 25.73
C LYS A 131 -11.72 15.04 25.22
N PRO A 132 -10.80 15.34 24.28
CA PRO A 132 -9.87 14.35 23.71
C PRO A 132 -9.09 13.53 24.75
N ALA A 133 -8.74 14.11 25.89
CA ALA A 133 -8.03 13.41 26.97
C ALA A 133 -8.84 12.24 27.58
N ALA A 134 -10.17 12.28 27.49
CA ALA A 134 -11.07 11.24 28.01
C ALA A 134 -11.45 10.18 26.95
N LEU A 135 -10.73 10.13 25.79
CA LEU A 135 -11.02 9.25 24.68
C LEU A 135 -9.91 8.21 24.47
N SER A 136 -10.27 7.00 24.05
CA SER A 136 -9.32 6.01 23.54
C SER A 136 -8.70 6.46 22.22
N GLY A 137 -7.63 5.78 21.78
CA GLY A 137 -6.98 6.05 20.47
C GLY A 137 -7.96 5.99 19.31
N GLY A 138 -8.73 4.91 19.20
CA GLY A 138 -9.74 4.74 18.14
C GLY A 138 -10.87 5.76 18.23
N GLN A 139 -11.29 6.16 19.44
CA GLN A 139 -12.29 7.22 19.59
C GLN A 139 -11.74 8.58 19.12
N ARG A 140 -10.49 8.91 19.46
CA ARG A 140 -9.83 10.13 18.94
C ARG A 140 -9.76 10.14 17.43
N GLN A 141 -9.45 8.99 16.84
CA GLN A 141 -9.42 8.86 15.37
C GLN A 141 -10.79 9.07 14.75
N ARG A 142 -11.85 8.43 15.26
CA ARG A 142 -13.23 8.67 14.78
C ARG A 142 -13.60 10.15 14.86
N VAL A 143 -13.23 10.83 15.92
CA VAL A 143 -13.45 12.29 16.06
C VAL A 143 -12.68 13.07 14.99
N ALA A 144 -11.42 12.72 14.70
CA ALA A 144 -10.64 13.37 13.64
C ALA A 144 -11.26 13.15 12.25
N ILE A 145 -11.73 11.94 11.97
CA ILE A 145 -12.48 11.61 10.75
C ILE A 145 -13.80 12.40 10.70
N GLY A 146 -14.56 12.46 11.81
CA GLY A 146 -15.80 13.22 11.92
C GLY A 146 -15.60 14.70 11.62
N ARG A 147 -14.52 15.30 12.16
CA ARG A 147 -14.12 16.68 11.87
C ARG A 147 -13.87 16.93 10.37
N ALA A 148 -13.38 15.91 9.65
CA ALA A 148 -13.21 15.98 8.21
C ALA A 148 -14.55 15.84 7.47
N ILE A 149 -15.38 14.87 7.85
CA ILE A 149 -16.67 14.54 7.20
C ILE A 149 -17.65 15.71 7.24
N VAL A 150 -17.81 16.38 8.38
CA VAL A 150 -18.78 17.50 8.53
C VAL A 150 -18.55 18.64 7.55
N ARG A 151 -17.34 18.74 6.99
CA ARG A 151 -16.99 19.76 5.98
C ARG A 151 -17.48 19.42 4.58
N GLN A 152 -17.84 18.16 4.32
CA GLN A 152 -18.25 17.64 3.02
C GLN A 152 -17.27 18.03 1.89
N PRO A 153 -15.98 17.67 2.01
CA PRO A 153 -14.98 18.08 1.04
C PRO A 153 -15.12 17.29 -0.26
N LYS A 154 -14.52 17.79 -1.35
CA LYS A 154 -14.41 17.07 -2.61
C LYS A 154 -13.43 15.88 -2.53
N VAL A 155 -12.38 16.00 -1.71
CA VAL A 155 -11.35 14.97 -1.54
C VAL A 155 -10.93 14.86 -0.07
N PHE A 156 -10.82 13.65 0.44
CA PHE A 156 -10.22 13.36 1.74
C PHE A 156 -8.76 12.96 1.58
N LEU A 157 -7.92 13.46 2.47
CA LEU A 157 -6.49 13.14 2.56
C LEU A 157 -6.19 12.54 3.93
N PHE A 158 -5.61 11.34 3.97
CA PHE A 158 -5.25 10.64 5.20
C PHE A 158 -3.74 10.44 5.26
N ASP A 159 -3.06 11.04 6.24
CA ASP A 159 -1.61 10.90 6.47
C ASP A 159 -1.35 9.92 7.62
N GLU A 160 -1.13 8.65 7.31
CA GLU A 160 -0.87 7.53 8.24
C GLU A 160 -1.84 7.47 9.43
N PRO A 161 -3.15 7.51 9.24
CA PRO A 161 -4.11 7.73 10.33
C PRO A 161 -4.17 6.58 11.34
N LEU A 162 -3.71 5.37 11.00
CA LEU A 162 -3.78 4.17 11.84
C LEU A 162 -2.47 3.81 12.55
N SER A 163 -1.38 4.55 12.29
CA SER A 163 -0.04 4.22 12.77
C SER A 163 0.09 4.18 14.31
N ASN A 164 -0.71 4.99 15.02
CA ASN A 164 -0.67 5.11 16.48
C ASN A 164 -1.66 4.18 17.20
N LEU A 165 -2.23 3.18 16.51
CA LEU A 165 -3.18 2.22 17.08
C LEU A 165 -2.53 0.85 17.26
N ASP A 166 -3.00 0.09 18.27
CA ASP A 166 -2.67 -1.32 18.42
C ASP A 166 -3.20 -2.18 17.26
N ALA A 167 -2.73 -3.41 17.13
CA ALA A 167 -3.03 -4.29 16.00
C ALA A 167 -4.53 -4.62 15.86
N GLN A 168 -5.21 -4.88 16.99
CA GLN A 168 -6.64 -5.22 16.98
C GLN A 168 -7.47 -4.02 16.52
N LEU A 169 -7.25 -2.87 17.17
CA LEU A 169 -7.96 -1.63 16.86
C LEU A 169 -7.68 -1.15 15.42
N ARG A 170 -6.45 -1.36 14.92
CA ARG A 170 -6.10 -1.07 13.53
C ARG A 170 -6.93 -1.91 12.54
N THR A 171 -7.15 -3.19 12.85
CA THR A 171 -7.99 -4.09 12.03
C THR A 171 -9.43 -3.61 11.98
N ASP A 172 -10.01 -3.24 13.13
CA ASP A 172 -11.38 -2.75 13.21
C ASP A 172 -11.55 -1.42 12.46
N MET A 173 -10.60 -0.51 12.63
CA MET A 173 -10.62 0.81 11.99
C MET A 173 -10.42 0.73 10.47
N ARG A 174 -9.65 -0.21 9.94
CA ARG A 174 -9.57 -0.46 8.50
C ARG A 174 -10.93 -0.83 7.92
N ALA A 175 -11.62 -1.78 8.55
CA ALA A 175 -12.95 -2.18 8.11
C ALA A 175 -13.95 -1.00 8.16
N GLU A 176 -13.82 -0.13 9.16
CA GLU A 176 -14.66 1.06 9.32
C GLU A 176 -14.39 2.11 8.23
N ILE A 177 -13.11 2.41 7.95
CA ILE A 177 -12.73 3.34 6.87
C ILE A 177 -13.25 2.82 5.52
N LYS A 178 -13.16 1.52 5.25
CA LYS A 178 -13.67 0.92 4.02
C LYS A 178 -15.18 1.08 3.89
N ARG A 179 -15.96 0.79 4.97
CA ARG A 179 -17.41 0.99 4.99
C ARG A 179 -17.77 2.47 4.83
N LEU A 180 -17.00 3.36 5.47
CA LEU A 180 -17.18 4.79 5.37
C LEU A 180 -17.00 5.27 3.92
N HIS A 181 -15.92 4.84 3.26
CA HIS A 181 -15.70 5.16 1.85
C HIS A 181 -16.86 4.69 0.96
N GLN A 182 -17.33 3.44 1.15
CA GLN A 182 -18.48 2.90 0.40
C GLN A 182 -19.76 3.71 0.59
N ARG A 183 -19.99 4.29 1.79
CA ARG A 183 -21.18 5.11 2.08
C ARG A 183 -21.06 6.53 1.53
N LEU A 184 -19.88 7.13 1.62
CA LEU A 184 -19.66 8.50 1.19
C LEU A 184 -19.42 8.61 -0.32
N GLY A 185 -18.82 7.61 -0.96
CA GLY A 185 -18.44 7.62 -2.37
C GLY A 185 -17.42 8.71 -2.73
N THR A 186 -16.81 9.38 -1.74
CA THR A 186 -15.92 10.52 -1.96
C THR A 186 -14.50 10.03 -2.26
N THR A 187 -13.78 10.74 -3.12
CA THR A 187 -12.38 10.48 -3.43
C THR A 187 -11.52 10.56 -2.19
N ILE A 188 -10.72 9.52 -1.93
CA ILE A 188 -9.80 9.44 -0.81
C ILE A 188 -8.39 9.19 -1.31
N ILE A 189 -7.42 9.96 -0.80
CA ILE A 189 -5.99 9.64 -0.92
C ILE A 189 -5.48 9.30 0.49
N TYR A 190 -4.96 8.10 0.63
CA TYR A 190 -4.54 7.52 1.91
C TYR A 190 -3.06 7.18 1.86
N VAL A 191 -2.28 7.67 2.80
CA VAL A 191 -0.86 7.35 2.95
C VAL A 191 -0.67 6.33 4.06
N THR A 192 0.12 5.31 3.80
CA THR A 192 0.54 4.32 4.80
C THR A 192 1.90 3.71 4.44
N HIS A 193 2.55 3.12 5.42
CA HIS A 193 3.67 2.22 5.22
C HIS A 193 3.26 0.74 5.41
N ASP A 194 2.02 0.47 5.81
CA ASP A 194 1.48 -0.87 6.03
C ASP A 194 0.89 -1.43 4.73
N GLN A 195 1.47 -2.53 4.24
CA GLN A 195 1.02 -3.20 3.02
C GLN A 195 -0.37 -3.82 3.16
N VAL A 196 -0.73 -4.29 4.38
CA VAL A 196 -2.04 -4.90 4.63
C VAL A 196 -3.13 -3.84 4.55
N GLU A 197 -2.87 -2.62 5.05
CA GLU A 197 -3.76 -1.48 4.87
C GLU A 197 -3.96 -1.18 3.38
N ALA A 198 -2.85 -1.07 2.63
CA ALA A 198 -2.90 -0.80 1.21
C ALA A 198 -3.70 -1.85 0.43
N MET A 199 -3.42 -3.14 0.67
CA MET A 199 -4.09 -4.24 -0.03
C MET A 199 -5.58 -4.36 0.29
N THR A 200 -5.99 -4.00 1.53
CA THR A 200 -7.38 -4.18 1.99
C THR A 200 -8.28 -2.98 1.73
N LEU A 201 -7.74 -1.76 1.79
CA LEU A 201 -8.50 -0.53 1.64
C LEU A 201 -8.63 -0.10 0.18
N ALA A 202 -7.54 -0.16 -0.57
CA ALA A 202 -7.40 0.54 -1.82
C ALA A 202 -8.29 0.02 -2.95
N SER A 203 -8.83 0.96 -3.76
CA SER A 203 -9.25 0.69 -5.14
C SER A 203 -8.01 0.60 -6.04
N ARG A 204 -7.04 1.50 -5.84
CA ARG A 204 -5.73 1.51 -6.50
C ARG A 204 -4.62 1.84 -5.51
N ILE A 205 -3.44 1.28 -5.74
CA ILE A 205 -2.24 1.53 -4.93
C ILE A 205 -1.17 2.17 -5.80
N ALA A 206 -0.60 3.28 -5.31
CA ALA A 206 0.61 3.88 -5.86
C ALA A 206 1.81 3.45 -4.99
N VAL A 207 2.69 2.62 -5.56
CA VAL A 207 3.93 2.21 -4.91
C VAL A 207 5.00 3.23 -5.21
N LEU A 208 5.53 3.89 -4.17
CA LEU A 208 6.55 4.93 -4.27
C LEU A 208 7.89 4.42 -3.73
N HIS A 209 8.97 4.74 -4.45
CA HIS A 209 10.34 4.47 -4.02
C HIS A 209 11.28 5.58 -4.45
N ALA A 210 12.12 6.07 -3.54
CA ALA A 210 13.11 7.13 -3.80
C ALA A 210 12.52 8.34 -4.57
N GLY A 211 11.33 8.78 -4.17
CA GLY A 211 10.63 9.92 -4.78
C GLY A 211 9.94 9.62 -6.11
N GLN A 212 9.99 8.40 -6.61
CA GLN A 212 9.42 8.01 -7.91
C GLN A 212 8.26 7.04 -7.77
N LEU A 213 7.29 7.13 -8.66
CA LEU A 213 6.21 6.16 -8.80
C LEU A 213 6.75 4.91 -9.51
N GLN A 214 6.68 3.77 -8.83
CA GLN A 214 7.12 2.48 -9.36
C GLN A 214 6.02 1.75 -10.12
N GLN A 215 4.79 1.78 -9.58
CA GLN A 215 3.60 1.23 -10.22
C GLN A 215 2.34 1.82 -9.59
N TYR A 216 1.31 2.04 -10.38
CA TYR A 216 -0.02 2.47 -9.94
C TYR A 216 -1.08 1.57 -10.56
N ASP A 217 -1.67 0.69 -9.75
CA ASP A 217 -2.63 -0.30 -10.25
C ASP A 217 -3.57 -0.79 -9.12
N THR A 218 -4.48 -1.69 -9.47
CA THR A 218 -5.31 -2.40 -8.47
C THR A 218 -4.44 -3.29 -7.57
N PRO A 219 -4.85 -3.54 -6.31
CA PRO A 219 -4.12 -4.43 -5.39
C PRO A 219 -3.81 -5.80 -6.02
N ALA A 220 -4.79 -6.40 -6.70
CA ALA A 220 -4.64 -7.71 -7.32
C ALA A 220 -3.58 -7.72 -8.44
N ARG A 221 -3.53 -6.67 -9.28
CA ARG A 221 -2.52 -6.58 -10.34
C ARG A 221 -1.12 -6.32 -9.78
N LEU A 222 -0.99 -5.41 -8.82
CA LEU A 222 0.29 -5.16 -8.13
C LEU A 222 0.90 -6.42 -7.53
N TYR A 223 0.05 -7.28 -6.95
CA TYR A 223 0.50 -8.53 -6.35
C TYR A 223 0.84 -9.60 -7.37
N ARG A 224 -0.03 -9.79 -8.39
CA ARG A 224 0.11 -10.86 -9.39
C ARG A 224 1.03 -10.50 -10.55
N GLN A 225 1.12 -9.21 -10.90
CA GLN A 225 1.86 -8.70 -12.06
C GLN A 225 2.68 -7.48 -11.65
N PRO A 226 3.67 -7.64 -10.76
CA PRO A 226 4.54 -6.52 -10.36
C PRO A 226 5.35 -6.05 -11.57
N GLY A 227 5.36 -4.73 -11.80
CA GLY A 227 6.04 -4.12 -12.95
C GLY A 227 7.56 -4.12 -12.84
N ASN A 228 8.09 -4.34 -11.65
CA ASN A 228 9.53 -4.44 -11.43
C ASN A 228 9.87 -5.22 -10.14
N LEU A 229 11.15 -5.51 -9.97
CA LEU A 229 11.69 -6.28 -8.85
C LEU A 229 11.47 -5.60 -7.49
N PHE A 230 11.45 -4.25 -7.46
CA PHE A 230 11.15 -3.51 -6.24
C PHE A 230 9.71 -3.76 -5.79
N VAL A 231 8.73 -3.59 -6.68
CA VAL A 231 7.31 -3.85 -6.38
C VAL A 231 7.09 -5.30 -5.98
N ALA A 232 7.72 -6.26 -6.70
CA ALA A 232 7.65 -7.68 -6.39
C ALA A 232 8.11 -8.01 -4.97
N GLY A 233 9.23 -7.42 -4.54
CA GLY A 233 9.80 -7.63 -3.21
C GLY A 233 9.17 -6.76 -2.13
N PHE A 234 8.57 -5.62 -2.49
CA PHE A 234 7.92 -4.74 -1.52
C PHE A 234 6.50 -5.22 -1.20
N MET A 235 5.73 -5.72 -2.18
CA MET A 235 4.34 -6.15 -2.00
C MET A 235 4.24 -7.63 -1.62
N GLY A 236 3.75 -7.88 -0.43
CA GLY A 236 3.54 -9.23 0.14
C GLY A 236 4.33 -9.46 1.43
N SER A 237 3.78 -10.29 2.32
CA SER A 237 4.41 -10.72 3.57
C SER A 237 4.17 -12.23 3.74
N PRO A 238 5.21 -13.07 3.61
CA PRO A 238 6.59 -12.71 3.21
C PRO A 238 6.70 -12.12 1.80
N PRO A 239 7.83 -11.43 1.48
CA PRO A 239 8.07 -10.91 0.15
C PRO A 239 8.24 -12.02 -0.89
N MET A 240 8.17 -11.65 -2.19
CA MET A 240 8.48 -12.59 -3.28
C MET A 240 9.93 -13.10 -3.15
N ASN A 241 10.12 -14.41 -3.25
CA ASN A 241 11.45 -15.00 -3.40
C ASN A 241 12.10 -14.47 -4.67
N ARG A 242 13.37 -14.10 -4.58
CA ARG A 242 14.17 -13.57 -5.68
C ARG A 242 15.41 -14.42 -5.83
N LEU A 243 15.52 -15.10 -6.96
CA LEU A 243 16.51 -16.13 -7.20
C LEU A 243 17.36 -15.74 -8.41
N ALA A 244 18.66 -15.61 -8.21
CA ALA A 244 19.57 -15.41 -9.32
C ALA A 244 19.57 -16.67 -10.19
N ALA A 245 19.30 -16.52 -11.48
CA ALA A 245 19.18 -17.60 -12.44
C ALA A 245 19.83 -17.24 -13.77
N THR A 246 20.11 -18.23 -14.58
CA THR A 246 20.60 -18.09 -15.95
C THR A 246 19.62 -18.78 -16.90
N LEU A 247 19.13 -18.05 -17.88
CA LEU A 247 18.35 -18.61 -18.96
C LEU A 247 19.28 -19.13 -20.04
N THR A 248 19.08 -20.36 -20.44
CA THR A 248 19.73 -20.98 -21.59
C THR A 248 18.68 -21.28 -22.68
N PRO A 249 19.06 -21.62 -23.92
CA PRO A 249 18.11 -22.00 -24.97
C PRO A 249 17.18 -23.17 -24.60
N GLN A 250 17.57 -23.99 -23.62
CA GLN A 250 16.88 -25.24 -23.27
C GLN A 250 16.32 -25.24 -21.85
N SER A 251 16.88 -24.43 -20.94
CA SER A 251 16.55 -24.51 -19.51
C SER A 251 16.73 -23.16 -18.80
N VAL A 252 16.15 -23.07 -17.61
CA VAL A 252 16.49 -22.05 -16.62
C VAL A 252 17.33 -22.72 -15.53
N GLU A 253 18.56 -22.30 -15.36
CA GLU A 253 19.47 -22.79 -14.36
C GLU A 253 19.42 -21.92 -13.10
N TRP A 254 19.15 -22.54 -11.96
CA TRP A 254 19.05 -21.87 -10.67
C TRP A 254 19.55 -22.78 -9.53
N GLY A 255 20.35 -22.23 -8.60
CA GLY A 255 20.69 -22.85 -7.32
C GLY A 255 21.37 -24.21 -7.37
N GLY A 256 21.90 -24.63 -8.50
CA GLY A 256 22.51 -25.94 -8.73
C GLY A 256 21.59 -27.00 -9.34
N GLY A 257 20.38 -26.59 -9.76
CA GLY A 257 19.45 -27.44 -10.53
C GLY A 257 19.09 -26.80 -11.87
N ALA A 258 19.05 -27.61 -12.92
CA ALA A 258 18.55 -27.17 -14.22
C ALA A 258 17.05 -27.45 -14.31
N PHE A 259 16.25 -26.42 -14.52
CA PHE A 259 14.82 -26.55 -14.79
C PHE A 259 14.59 -26.48 -16.30
N CYS A 260 14.22 -27.61 -16.88
CA CYS A 260 14.03 -27.76 -18.34
C CYS A 260 12.66 -27.28 -18.82
N LEU A 261 12.18 -26.10 -18.44
CA LEU A 261 10.92 -25.60 -18.94
C LEU A 261 11.00 -24.11 -19.33
N ARG A 262 10.37 -23.79 -20.47
CA ARG A 262 10.11 -22.42 -20.88
C ARG A 262 8.85 -21.96 -20.17
N PRO A 263 8.86 -20.83 -19.42
CA PRO A 263 7.63 -20.25 -18.92
C PRO A 263 6.65 -19.99 -20.06
N ALA A 264 5.36 -20.25 -19.83
CA ALA A 264 4.31 -20.00 -20.83
C ALA A 264 4.34 -18.52 -21.26
N GLY A 265 4.38 -18.28 -22.58
CA GLY A 265 4.43 -16.92 -23.15
C GLY A 265 5.82 -16.43 -23.56
N TRP A 266 6.87 -17.20 -23.35
CA TRP A 266 8.22 -16.83 -23.78
C TRP A 266 8.46 -17.27 -25.22
N THR A 267 8.45 -16.34 -26.19
CA THR A 267 8.43 -16.64 -27.63
C THR A 267 9.67 -16.22 -28.43
N ALA A 268 10.67 -15.57 -27.80
CA ALA A 268 11.83 -15.06 -28.51
C ALA A 268 12.98 -16.08 -28.63
N PRO A 269 13.83 -16.02 -29.68
CA PRO A 269 15.11 -16.71 -29.67
C PRO A 269 16.01 -16.08 -28.61
N TRP A 270 16.37 -16.86 -27.60
CA TRP A 270 17.19 -16.39 -26.49
C TRP A 270 18.66 -16.45 -26.89
N PRO A 271 19.46 -15.40 -26.58
CA PRO A 271 20.91 -15.50 -26.70
C PRO A 271 21.44 -16.56 -25.74
N GLU A 272 22.60 -17.09 -26.05
CA GLU A 272 23.31 -18.03 -25.16
C GLU A 272 23.57 -17.35 -23.79
N GLN A 273 23.05 -17.93 -22.72
CA GLN A 273 23.24 -17.52 -21.33
C GLN A 273 22.85 -16.07 -20.97
N VAL A 274 21.57 -15.85 -20.67
CA VAL A 274 21.08 -14.57 -20.16
C VAL A 274 20.90 -14.63 -18.65
N PRO A 275 21.60 -13.78 -17.87
CA PRO A 275 21.34 -13.66 -16.45
C PRO A 275 19.96 -13.02 -16.20
N LEU A 276 19.23 -13.57 -15.23
CA LEU A 276 17.93 -13.03 -14.83
C LEU A 276 17.69 -13.24 -13.33
N VAL A 277 16.69 -12.55 -12.79
CA VAL A 277 16.17 -12.82 -11.45
C VAL A 277 14.81 -13.47 -11.60
N LEU A 278 14.67 -14.70 -11.11
CA LEU A 278 13.38 -15.37 -10.99
C LEU A 278 12.68 -14.91 -9.72
N GLY A 279 11.40 -14.54 -9.86
CA GLY A 279 10.51 -14.27 -8.77
C GLY A 279 9.47 -15.37 -8.59
N VAL A 280 9.27 -15.82 -7.36
CA VAL A 280 8.16 -16.72 -7.01
C VAL A 280 7.60 -16.36 -5.64
N ARG A 281 6.28 -16.29 -5.54
CA ARG A 281 5.61 -16.03 -4.26
C ARG A 281 5.75 -17.21 -3.32
N PRO A 282 5.88 -17.00 -1.99
CA PRO A 282 6.00 -18.07 -1.00
C PRO A 282 4.86 -19.09 -1.04
N GLU A 283 3.64 -18.67 -1.30
CA GLU A 283 2.46 -19.52 -1.42
C GLU A 283 2.41 -20.37 -2.70
N HIS A 284 3.26 -20.08 -3.68
CA HIS A 284 3.37 -20.85 -4.91
C HIS A 284 4.53 -21.85 -4.89
N VAL A 285 5.29 -21.88 -3.80
CA VAL A 285 6.30 -22.89 -3.53
C VAL A 285 5.64 -24.00 -2.69
N MET A 286 5.42 -25.15 -3.30
CA MET A 286 4.79 -26.30 -2.65
C MET A 286 5.87 -27.25 -2.15
N VAL A 287 5.66 -27.86 -1.01
CA VAL A 287 6.52 -28.92 -0.44
C VAL A 287 5.73 -30.22 -0.40
N GLY A 288 6.36 -31.30 -0.85
CA GLY A 288 5.73 -32.62 -0.94
C GLY A 288 5.46 -33.06 -2.38
N PRO A 289 4.42 -33.90 -2.62
CA PRO A 289 4.11 -34.41 -3.96
C PRO A 289 3.89 -33.30 -4.97
N ALA A 290 4.60 -33.34 -6.09
CA ALA A 290 4.56 -32.33 -7.12
C ALA A 290 3.53 -32.67 -8.20
N PRO A 291 2.78 -31.70 -8.75
CA PRO A 291 2.02 -31.88 -9.99
C PRO A 291 2.93 -32.29 -11.15
N ALA A 292 2.38 -33.02 -12.11
CA ALA A 292 3.16 -33.59 -13.23
C ALA A 292 3.87 -32.54 -14.12
N ASP A 293 3.34 -31.31 -14.14
CA ASP A 293 3.86 -30.18 -14.93
C ASP A 293 4.60 -29.12 -14.09
N ALA A 294 4.86 -29.41 -12.81
CA ALA A 294 5.61 -28.52 -11.94
C ALA A 294 7.11 -28.75 -12.06
N LEU A 295 7.86 -27.66 -11.89
CA LEU A 295 9.32 -27.70 -11.69
C LEU A 295 9.59 -28.24 -10.28
N THR A 296 10.46 -29.22 -10.16
CA THR A 296 10.81 -29.84 -8.87
C THR A 296 12.27 -29.68 -8.54
N GLY A 297 12.58 -29.60 -7.26
CA GLY A 297 13.94 -29.56 -6.76
C GLY A 297 14.03 -30.16 -5.35
N GLN A 298 15.28 -30.44 -4.93
CA GLN A 298 15.58 -30.85 -3.57
C GLN A 298 16.12 -29.66 -2.78
N ALA A 299 15.70 -29.53 -1.54
CA ALA A 299 16.13 -28.47 -0.64
C ALA A 299 16.31 -29.00 0.78
N THR A 300 17.23 -28.39 1.52
CA THR A 300 17.35 -28.65 2.96
C THR A 300 16.62 -27.56 3.73
N VAL A 301 15.86 -27.95 4.74
CA VAL A 301 15.16 -27.01 5.62
C VAL A 301 16.18 -26.25 6.48
N ALA A 302 16.25 -24.94 6.28
CA ALA A 302 17.15 -24.08 7.04
C ALA A 302 16.48 -23.50 8.29
N LEU A 303 15.17 -23.16 8.22
CA LEU A 303 14.42 -22.57 9.31
C LEU A 303 12.94 -22.94 9.21
N VAL A 304 12.29 -23.12 10.36
CA VAL A 304 10.85 -23.37 10.47
C VAL A 304 10.26 -22.35 11.45
N GLU A 305 9.25 -21.59 11.00
CA GLU A 305 8.61 -20.52 11.77
C GLU A 305 7.09 -20.77 11.83
N PRO A 306 6.56 -21.44 12.88
CA PRO A 306 5.14 -21.63 13.06
C PRO A 306 4.44 -20.32 13.40
N LEU A 307 3.45 -19.92 12.59
CA LEU A 307 2.63 -18.72 12.80
C LEU A 307 1.22 -19.03 13.34
N GLY A 308 0.97 -20.26 13.70
CA GLY A 308 -0.34 -20.75 14.18
C GLY A 308 -1.24 -21.23 13.04
N ALA A 309 -1.72 -20.36 12.18
CA ALA A 309 -2.56 -20.74 11.04
C ALA A 309 -1.77 -21.35 9.87
N GLU A 310 -0.50 -21.00 9.75
CA GLU A 310 0.44 -21.48 8.72
C GLU A 310 1.84 -21.60 9.30
N THR A 311 2.71 -22.29 8.59
CA THR A 311 4.14 -22.38 8.92
C THR A 311 4.96 -21.81 7.75
N LEU A 312 5.88 -20.88 8.05
CA LEU A 312 6.88 -20.47 7.07
C LEU A 312 8.07 -21.42 7.16
N VAL A 313 8.49 -21.94 6.02
CA VAL A 313 9.65 -22.81 5.91
C VAL A 313 10.66 -22.17 4.98
N THR A 314 11.85 -21.90 5.49
CA THR A 314 12.98 -21.44 4.69
C THR A 314 13.78 -22.66 4.21
N LEU A 315 13.83 -22.81 2.91
CA LEU A 315 14.52 -23.88 2.20
C LEU A 315 15.87 -23.38 1.67
N GLN A 316 16.94 -24.16 1.86
CA GLN A 316 18.25 -23.92 1.29
C GLN A 316 18.40 -24.73 0.00
N VAL A 317 18.64 -24.05 -1.12
CA VAL A 317 18.88 -24.64 -2.43
C VAL A 317 20.24 -24.14 -2.95
N GLY A 318 21.26 -24.96 -2.83
CA GLY A 318 22.63 -24.55 -3.11
C GLY A 318 23.04 -23.38 -2.20
N ARG A 319 23.38 -22.22 -2.81
CA ARG A 319 23.73 -20.99 -2.08
C ARG A 319 22.58 -20.00 -1.88
N GLN A 320 21.39 -20.32 -2.33
CA GLN A 320 20.24 -19.45 -2.28
C GLN A 320 19.17 -19.99 -1.32
N THR A 321 18.34 -19.10 -0.81
CA THR A 321 17.22 -19.45 0.07
C THR A 321 15.89 -19.21 -0.62
N LEU A 322 14.91 -20.01 -0.28
CA LEU A 322 13.55 -19.99 -0.80
C LEU A 322 12.57 -20.13 0.36
N VAL A 323 11.71 -19.16 0.57
CA VAL A 323 10.66 -19.24 1.59
C VAL A 323 9.40 -19.82 0.99
N CYS A 324 8.78 -20.77 1.66
CA CYS A 324 7.47 -21.30 1.31
C CYS A 324 6.48 -21.18 2.47
N ARG A 325 5.20 -21.21 2.15
CA ARG A 325 4.10 -21.34 3.10
C ARG A 325 3.63 -22.78 3.12
N ALA A 326 3.69 -23.40 4.28
CA ALA A 326 3.20 -24.75 4.52
C ALA A 326 1.96 -24.72 5.43
N SER A 327 1.16 -25.79 5.38
CA SER A 327 0.08 -26.00 6.35
C SER A 327 0.63 -26.04 7.77
N SER A 328 -0.14 -25.55 8.74
CA SER A 328 0.17 -25.69 10.18
C SER A 328 0.34 -27.16 10.62
N ASP A 329 -0.27 -28.10 9.91
CA ASP A 329 -0.21 -29.54 10.20
C ASP A 329 1.06 -30.23 9.65
N MET A 330 1.85 -29.48 8.87
CA MET A 330 3.07 -30.03 8.29
C MET A 330 4.14 -30.21 9.35
N THR A 331 4.52 -31.46 9.59
CA THR A 331 5.63 -31.79 10.49
C THR A 331 6.94 -31.78 9.71
N VAL A 332 7.75 -30.75 9.93
CA VAL A 332 9.06 -30.56 9.30
C VAL A 332 10.03 -29.97 10.31
N THR A 333 11.30 -30.41 10.25
CA THR A 333 12.35 -29.95 11.16
C THR A 333 13.55 -29.41 10.38
N THR A 334 14.29 -28.50 11.01
CA THR A 334 15.54 -27.98 10.44
C THR A 334 16.51 -29.13 10.18
N GLY A 335 17.08 -29.18 8.98
CA GLY A 335 17.96 -30.23 8.52
C GLY A 335 17.27 -31.29 7.64
N ASP A 336 15.97 -31.35 7.61
CA ASP A 336 15.24 -32.26 6.72
C ASP A 336 15.52 -31.94 5.26
N THR A 337 15.58 -32.96 4.42
CA THR A 337 15.65 -32.80 2.97
C THR A 337 14.27 -33.03 2.38
N LEU A 338 13.77 -32.03 1.67
CA LEU A 338 12.41 -32.04 1.11
C LEU A 338 12.45 -31.83 -0.40
N THR A 339 11.46 -32.43 -1.07
CA THR A 339 11.14 -32.07 -2.44
C THR A 339 10.24 -30.84 -2.42
N PHE A 340 10.62 -29.80 -3.11
CA PHE A 340 9.75 -28.64 -3.38
C PHE A 340 9.38 -28.60 -4.85
N SER A 341 8.27 -27.92 -5.15
CA SER A 341 7.83 -27.70 -6.52
C SER A 341 7.27 -26.31 -6.73
N VAL A 342 7.41 -25.82 -7.96
CA VAL A 342 6.86 -24.53 -8.41
C VAL A 342 6.26 -24.75 -9.80
N HIS A 343 5.00 -24.32 -9.99
CA HIS A 343 4.39 -24.36 -11.31
C HIS A 343 4.90 -23.19 -12.18
N PRO A 344 5.32 -23.41 -13.45
CA PRO A 344 5.90 -22.38 -14.34
C PRO A 344 5.06 -21.09 -14.45
N ARG A 345 3.73 -21.20 -14.45
CA ARG A 345 2.80 -20.05 -14.52
C ARG A 345 2.94 -19.05 -13.37
N HIS A 346 3.59 -19.44 -12.27
CA HIS A 346 3.78 -18.61 -11.09
C HIS A 346 5.18 -17.98 -11.01
N LEU A 347 6.01 -18.24 -12.01
CA LEU A 347 7.32 -17.63 -12.13
C LEU A 347 7.21 -16.27 -12.79
N HIS A 348 7.97 -15.33 -12.26
CA HIS A 348 8.21 -14.02 -12.84
C HIS A 348 9.69 -13.92 -13.22
N ALA A 349 9.98 -13.28 -14.34
CA ALA A 349 11.35 -13.02 -14.73
C ALA A 349 11.63 -11.52 -14.73
N PHE A 350 12.75 -11.13 -14.14
CA PHE A 350 13.15 -9.74 -14.07
C PHE A 350 14.58 -9.57 -14.59
N HIS A 351 14.82 -8.44 -15.22
CA HIS A 351 16.14 -8.04 -15.64
C HIS A 351 17.03 -7.74 -14.41
N PRO A 352 18.23 -8.32 -14.27
CA PRO A 352 19.02 -8.20 -13.05
C PRO A 352 19.44 -6.76 -12.74
N ASP A 353 19.79 -5.96 -13.77
CA ASP A 353 20.32 -4.60 -13.59
C ASP A 353 19.21 -3.55 -13.45
N SER A 354 18.20 -3.59 -14.30
CA SER A 354 17.11 -2.60 -14.28
C SER A 354 15.99 -2.97 -13.32
N GLY A 355 15.87 -4.23 -12.94
CA GLY A 355 14.75 -4.77 -12.16
C GLY A 355 13.43 -4.81 -12.92
N ALA A 356 13.37 -4.41 -14.19
CA ALA A 356 12.15 -4.44 -14.99
C ALA A 356 11.70 -5.89 -15.23
N ILE A 357 10.38 -6.09 -15.37
CA ILE A 357 9.83 -7.38 -15.77
C ILE A 357 10.23 -7.65 -17.22
N TRP A 358 10.52 -8.94 -17.51
CA TRP A 358 10.84 -9.41 -18.87
C TRP A 358 9.58 -9.53 -19.71
#